data_41426e9cee8f2aadb33248541392fd18
#
_entry.id   41426e9cee8f2aadb33248541392fd18
#
_cell.length_a   1.000
_cell.length_b   1.000
_cell.length_c   1.000
_cell.angle_alpha   90.00
_cell.angle_beta   90.00
_cell.angle_gamma   90.00
#
_symmetry.space_group_name_H-M   'P 1'
#
loop_
_entity.id
_entity.type
_entity.pdbx_description
1 polymer ?
#
loop_
_entity_poly.entity_id
_entity_poly.type
_entity_poly.pdbx_seq_one_letter_code
_entity_poly.pdbx_strand_id
1 'polypeptide(L)'
;MDKKEKAATQTRKVRILNKAFQDIDEIANFIAINNQQPLNAIKVTEAIFETVKKIGQKPFAYKECGQIPTKTKIYRQAKCLSWIIVFKILKAEILVLGVIHGARNPKKLRKLRRIK
;
A
#
# COMPACT_ATOMS: atom_id res chain seq x y z
N MET A 1 19.75 0.63 -23.81
CA MET A 1 19.41 0.63 -23.33
C MET A 1 19.14 0.74 -22.62
N ASP A 2 19.34 1.04 -22.49
CA ASP A 2 19.07 1.13 -21.85
C ASP A 2 19.20 1.46 -20.60
N LYS A 3 20.08 1.96 -20.25
CA LYS A 3 20.51 2.26 -19.07
C LYS A 3 19.75 3.28 -18.44
N LYS A 4 19.41 4.24 -19.11
CA LYS A 4 18.60 5.25 -18.74
C LYS A 4 17.31 4.67 -18.39
N GLU A 5 16.85 3.83 -19.16
CA GLU A 5 15.64 3.21 -18.92
C GLU A 5 15.74 2.44 -17.67
N LYS A 6 16.84 1.86 -17.43
CA LYS A 6 17.01 1.11 -16.24
C LYS A 6 16.88 2.00 -15.08
N ALA A 7 17.47 3.16 -15.12
CA ALA A 7 17.41 4.10 -14.04
C ALA A 7 15.96 4.53 -13.82
N ALA A 8 15.28 4.81 -14.91
CA ALA A 8 13.91 5.25 -14.83
C ALA A 8 12.98 4.17 -14.32
N THR A 9 13.28 2.93 -14.65
CA THR A 9 12.42 1.84 -14.24
C THR A 9 12.99 1.09 -13.04
N GLN A 10 14.03 1.64 -12.45
CA GLN A 10 14.62 1.01 -11.30
C GLN A 10 13.60 0.81 -10.20
N THR A 11 13.51 -0.41 -9.73
CA THR A 11 12.59 -0.78 -8.69
C THR A 11 13.19 -0.48 -7.32
N ARG A 12 12.45 0.27 -6.51
CA ARG A 12 12.87 0.51 -5.15
C ARG A 12 12.50 -0.71 -4.32
N LYS A 13 13.28 -0.94 -3.29
CA LYS A 13 13.00 -2.05 -2.40
C LYS A 13 11.73 -1.72 -1.64
N VAL A 14 10.81 -2.66 -1.57
CA VAL A 14 9.56 -2.45 -0.84
C VAL A 14 9.60 -3.18 0.48
N ARG A 15 9.26 -2.46 1.54
CA ARG A 15 9.21 -3.04 2.86
C ARG A 15 7.80 -2.83 3.42
N ILE A 16 7.15 -3.92 3.79
CA ILE A 16 5.82 -3.86 4.37
C ILE A 16 5.98 -3.82 5.88
N LEU A 17 5.52 -2.75 6.50
CA LEU A 17 5.67 -2.61 7.94
C LEU A 17 4.72 -3.55 8.68
N ASN A 18 5.04 -3.85 9.92
CA ASN A 18 4.24 -4.76 10.72
C ASN A 18 2.77 -4.34 10.80
N LYS A 19 2.54 -3.04 10.91
CA LYS A 19 1.17 -2.54 10.97
C LYS A 19 0.40 -2.94 9.72
N ALA A 20 1.05 -2.85 8.56
CA ALA A 20 0.40 -3.20 7.30
C ALA A 20 0.13 -4.69 7.23
N PHE A 21 1.05 -5.51 7.71
CA PHE A 21 0.83 -6.95 7.75
C PHE A 21 -0.35 -7.29 8.65
N GLN A 22 -0.46 -6.59 9.79
CA GLN A 22 -1.56 -6.80 10.70
C GLN A 22 -2.88 -6.44 10.02
N ASP A 23 -2.87 -5.35 9.26
CA ASP A 23 -4.07 -4.93 8.55
C ASP A 23 -4.49 -6.01 7.55
N ILE A 24 -3.54 -6.56 6.82
CA ILE A 24 -3.82 -7.58 5.83
C ILE A 24 -4.38 -8.83 6.49
N ASP A 25 -3.79 -9.23 7.63
CA ASP A 25 -4.29 -10.39 8.36
C ASP A 25 -5.71 -10.18 8.84
N GLU A 26 -6.02 -8.97 9.35
CA GLU A 26 -7.34 -8.67 9.83
C GLU A 26 -8.35 -8.69 8.69
N ILE A 27 -7.96 -8.17 7.54
CA ILE A 27 -8.82 -8.19 6.36
C ILE A 27 -9.12 -9.61 5.95
N ALA A 28 -8.09 -10.43 5.88
CA ALA A 28 -8.24 -11.83 5.45
C ALA A 28 -9.14 -12.59 6.43
N ASN A 29 -8.91 -12.40 7.72
CA ASN A 29 -9.71 -13.09 8.73
C ASN A 29 -11.15 -12.65 8.71
N PHE A 30 -11.39 -11.35 8.53
CA PHE A 30 -12.74 -10.83 8.49
C PHE A 30 -13.51 -11.46 7.32
N ILE A 31 -12.89 -11.49 6.14
CA ILE A 31 -13.55 -12.05 4.96
C ILE A 31 -13.75 -13.54 5.10
N ALA A 32 -12.73 -14.26 5.54
CA ALA A 32 -12.80 -15.70 5.63
C ALA A 32 -13.78 -16.18 6.69
N ILE A 33 -13.74 -15.56 7.84
CA ILE A 33 -14.55 -16.01 8.97
C ILE A 33 -15.87 -15.30 9.11
N ASN A 34 -15.83 -13.98 9.24
CA ASN A 34 -17.07 -13.21 9.42
C ASN A 34 -17.99 -13.29 8.21
N ASN A 35 -17.43 -13.21 7.02
CA ASN A 35 -18.24 -13.28 5.81
C ASN A 35 -18.31 -14.69 5.24
N GLN A 36 -17.62 -15.64 5.89
CA GLN A 36 -17.63 -17.04 5.46
C GLN A 36 -17.24 -17.20 3.99
N GLN A 37 -16.21 -16.48 3.58
CA GLN A 37 -15.74 -16.53 2.20
C GLN A 37 -14.23 -16.76 2.14
N PRO A 38 -13.78 -17.95 2.54
CA PRO A 38 -12.32 -18.19 2.58
C PRO A 38 -11.62 -18.07 1.23
N LEU A 39 -12.28 -18.45 0.15
CA LEU A 39 -11.65 -18.31 -1.16
C LEU A 39 -11.53 -16.85 -1.56
N ASN A 40 -12.50 -16.04 -1.18
CA ASN A 40 -12.44 -14.62 -1.47
C ASN A 40 -11.35 -13.95 -0.64
N ALA A 41 -11.13 -14.44 0.58
CA ALA A 41 -10.06 -13.90 1.43
C ALA A 41 -8.71 -14.12 0.74
N ILE A 42 -8.53 -15.28 0.13
CA ILE A 42 -7.29 -15.58 -0.58
C ILE A 42 -7.13 -14.65 -1.77
N LYS A 43 -8.20 -14.45 -2.55
CA LYS A 43 -8.14 -13.58 -3.71
C LYS A 43 -7.82 -12.14 -3.33
N VAL A 44 -8.42 -11.65 -2.26
CA VAL A 44 -8.19 -10.28 -1.82
C VAL A 44 -6.74 -10.13 -1.36
N THR A 45 -6.24 -11.09 -0.60
CA THR A 45 -4.87 -11.05 -0.13
C THR A 45 -3.88 -11.06 -1.28
N GLU A 46 -4.11 -11.91 -2.27
CA GLU A 46 -3.24 -11.97 -3.44
C GLU A 46 -3.28 -10.67 -4.21
N ALA A 47 -4.46 -10.06 -4.33
CA ALA A 47 -4.59 -8.79 -5.03
C ALA A 47 -3.82 -7.69 -4.32
N ILE A 48 -3.84 -7.69 -3.00
CA ILE A 48 -3.11 -6.71 -2.22
C ILE A 48 -1.60 -6.86 -2.45
N PHE A 49 -1.08 -8.09 -2.36
CA PHE A 49 0.35 -8.30 -2.56
C PHE A 49 0.77 -8.01 -4.00
N GLU A 50 -0.10 -8.29 -4.96
CA GLU A 50 0.21 -8.01 -6.35
C GLU A 50 0.29 -6.50 -6.55
N THR A 51 -0.61 -5.75 -5.90
CA THR A 51 -0.59 -4.30 -5.98
C THR A 51 0.67 -3.73 -5.34
N VAL A 52 1.09 -4.31 -4.20
CA VAL A 52 2.33 -3.89 -3.54
C VAL A 52 3.51 -4.07 -4.49
N LYS A 53 3.51 -5.15 -5.24
CA LYS A 53 4.58 -5.41 -6.19
C LYS A 53 4.61 -4.33 -7.26
N LYS A 54 3.45 -3.93 -7.76
CA LYS A 54 3.35 -2.88 -8.77
C LYS A 54 3.79 -1.54 -8.21
N ILE A 55 3.49 -1.28 -6.94
CA ILE A 55 3.92 -0.05 -6.30
C ILE A 55 5.44 0.04 -6.31
N GLY A 56 6.11 -1.08 -6.06
CA GLY A 56 7.57 -1.11 -6.07
C GLY A 56 8.15 -0.77 -7.43
N GLN A 57 7.43 -1.09 -8.48
CA GLN A 57 7.90 -0.86 -9.83
C GLN A 57 7.71 0.57 -10.28
N LYS A 58 6.55 1.16 -9.96
CA LYS A 58 6.24 2.52 -10.39
C LYS A 58 5.49 3.29 -9.29
N PRO A 59 6.17 3.63 -8.22
CA PRO A 59 5.49 4.28 -7.09
C PRO A 59 4.89 5.64 -7.40
N PHE A 60 5.48 6.37 -8.34
CA PHE A 60 4.96 7.70 -8.66
C PHE A 60 3.77 7.65 -9.62
N ALA A 61 3.36 6.47 -10.06
CA ALA A 61 2.18 6.33 -10.89
C ALA A 61 0.91 6.46 -10.05
N TYR A 62 1.04 6.35 -8.72
CA TYR A 62 -0.11 6.43 -7.83
C TYR A 62 -0.25 7.83 -7.27
N LYS A 63 -1.48 8.23 -7.00
CA LYS A 63 -1.72 9.60 -6.56
C LYS A 63 -1.32 9.82 -5.11
N GLU A 64 -1.11 11.08 -4.79
CA GLU A 64 -0.75 11.45 -3.43
C GLU A 64 -1.90 11.13 -2.49
N CYS A 65 -1.57 10.74 -1.26
CA CYS A 65 -2.59 10.50 -0.25
C CYS A 65 -3.01 11.87 0.28
N GLY A 66 -4.18 12.31 -0.12
CA GLY A 66 -4.67 13.64 0.23
C GLY A 66 -4.85 13.87 1.71
N GLN A 67 -4.95 12.78 2.49
CA GLN A 67 -5.12 12.91 3.92
C GLN A 67 -3.80 13.13 4.64
N ILE A 68 -2.68 12.93 3.94
CA ILE A 68 -1.36 13.13 4.51
C ILE A 68 -0.54 13.94 3.51
N PRO A 69 -0.88 15.21 3.29
CA PRO A 69 -0.18 16.01 2.30
C PRO A 69 1.20 16.44 2.79
N THR A 70 2.15 16.49 1.88
CA THR A 70 3.47 17.00 2.17
C THR A 70 3.98 17.71 0.94
N LYS A 71 4.98 18.55 1.11
CA LYS A 71 5.54 19.29 -0.01
C LYS A 71 6.19 18.35 -1.00
N THR A 72 6.80 17.28 -0.50
CA THR A 72 7.51 16.33 -1.35
C THR A 72 6.58 15.27 -1.92
N LYS A 73 5.33 15.26 -1.46
CA LYS A 73 4.32 14.32 -1.95
C LYS A 73 4.79 12.87 -1.85
N ILE A 74 5.43 12.55 -0.75
CA ILE A 74 5.97 11.20 -0.56
C ILE A 74 4.94 10.18 -0.07
N TYR A 75 3.81 10.65 0.47
CA TYR A 75 2.76 9.73 0.89
C TYR A 75 1.78 9.50 -0.24
N ARG A 76 1.67 8.26 -0.68
CA ARG A 76 0.81 7.90 -1.80
C ARG A 76 -0.16 6.81 -1.42
N GLN A 77 -1.17 6.64 -2.23
CA GLN A 77 -2.17 5.61 -1.98
C GLN A 77 -2.48 4.86 -3.26
N ALA A 78 -2.70 3.56 -3.14
CA ALA A 78 -3.04 2.71 -4.26
C ALA A 78 -4.33 1.99 -3.94
N LYS A 79 -5.31 2.10 -4.83
CA LYS A 79 -6.57 1.44 -4.63
C LYS A 79 -6.46 -0.01 -5.06
N CYS A 80 -6.98 -0.92 -4.25
CA CYS A 80 -6.99 -2.34 -4.56
C CYS A 80 -8.33 -2.90 -4.11
N LEU A 81 -9.23 -3.10 -5.04
CA LEU A 81 -10.60 -3.54 -4.75
C LEU A 81 -11.25 -2.52 -3.82
N SER A 82 -11.75 -2.95 -2.66
CA SER A 82 -12.37 -2.02 -1.71
C SER A 82 -11.38 -1.42 -0.73
N TRP A 83 -10.09 -1.70 -0.93
CA TRP A 83 -9.07 -1.33 0.02
C TRP A 83 -8.13 -0.30 -0.55
N ILE A 84 -7.44 0.40 0.34
CA ILE A 84 -6.46 1.39 -0.06
C ILE A 84 -5.16 1.09 0.66
N ILE A 85 -4.10 0.94 -0.12
CA ILE A 85 -2.77 0.68 0.42
C ILE A 85 -2.08 2.03 0.52
N VAL A 86 -1.65 2.40 1.72
CA VAL A 86 -0.98 3.67 1.95
C VAL A 86 0.51 3.41 2.07
N PHE A 87 1.31 4.13 1.33
CA PHE A 87 2.75 3.91 1.34
C PHE A 87 3.51 5.24 1.30
N LYS A 88 4.77 5.17 1.66
CA LYS A 88 5.64 6.32 1.71
C LYS A 88 6.84 6.05 0.81
N ILE A 89 7.15 6.99 -0.06
CA ILE A 89 8.26 6.83 -1.00
C ILE A 89 9.51 7.48 -0.42
N LEU A 90 10.55 6.67 -0.25
CA LEU A 90 11.83 7.16 0.21
C LEU A 90 12.83 6.99 -0.92
N LYS A 91 14.01 7.53 -0.75
CA LYS A 91 15.02 7.50 -1.80
C LYS A 91 15.34 6.08 -2.28
N ALA A 92 15.59 5.19 -1.37
CA ALA A 92 15.99 3.83 -1.72
C ALA A 92 14.93 2.77 -1.52
N GLU A 93 13.85 3.11 -0.86
CA GLU A 93 12.83 2.12 -0.57
C GLU A 93 11.44 2.72 -0.46
N ILE A 94 10.45 1.85 -0.45
CA ILE A 94 9.08 2.24 -0.28
C ILE A 94 8.58 1.53 0.95
N LEU A 95 7.92 2.24 1.85
CA LEU A 95 7.38 1.66 3.07
C LEU A 95 5.86 1.55 2.92
N VAL A 96 5.34 0.35 3.00
CA VAL A 96 3.89 0.15 3.00
C VAL A 96 3.46 0.33 4.44
N LEU A 97 2.70 1.36 4.71
CA LEU A 97 2.34 1.76 6.06
C LEU A 97 1.09 1.07 6.60
N GLY A 98 0.13 0.84 5.74
CA GLY A 98 -1.10 0.22 6.18
C GLY A 98 -2.06 -0.01 5.03
N VAL A 99 -3.13 -0.75 5.31
CA VAL A 99 -4.17 -1.04 4.34
C VAL A 99 -5.49 -0.73 5.03
N ILE A 100 -6.28 0.16 4.45
CA ILE A 100 -7.53 0.57 5.05
C ILE A 100 -8.67 0.43 4.06
N HIS A 101 -9.89 0.40 4.58
CA HIS A 101 -11.07 0.25 3.74
C HIS A 101 -11.58 1.60 3.29
N GLY A 102 -11.56 1.80 1.95
CA GLY A 102 -12.23 2.96 1.38
C GLY A 102 -11.80 4.34 1.80
N ALA A 103 -10.69 4.47 2.52
CA ALA A 103 -10.19 5.77 2.93
C ALA A 103 -11.22 6.63 3.64
N ARG A 104 -12.04 5.99 4.42
CA ARG A 104 -13.08 6.71 5.10
C ARG A 104 -12.73 7.39 6.38
N ASN A 105 -11.62 7.02 6.98
CA ASN A 105 -11.27 7.54 8.29
C ASN A 105 -9.99 8.38 8.24
N PRO A 106 -10.13 9.71 8.14
CA PRO A 106 -8.96 10.58 8.06
C PRO A 106 -8.01 10.45 9.26
N LYS A 107 -8.57 10.22 10.44
CA LYS A 107 -7.74 10.07 11.63
C LYS A 107 -6.85 8.86 11.52
N LYS A 108 -7.39 7.77 11.01
CA LYS A 108 -6.65 6.55 10.87
C LYS A 108 -5.52 6.73 9.86
N LEU A 109 -5.80 7.43 8.79
CA LEU A 109 -4.79 7.71 7.77
C LEU A 109 -3.69 8.58 8.35
N ARG A 110 -4.04 9.59 9.11
CA ARG A 110 -3.05 10.48 9.68
C ARG A 110 -2.14 9.78 10.67
N LYS A 111 -2.65 8.77 11.35
CA LYS A 111 -1.83 8.01 12.28
C LYS A 111 -0.72 7.28 11.56
N LEU A 112 -0.95 6.85 10.34
CA LEU A 112 0.06 6.13 9.57
C LEU A 112 1.28 6.98 9.31
N ARG A 113 1.11 8.29 9.36
CA ARG A 113 2.21 9.21 9.14
C ARG A 113 3.30 9.06 10.19
N ARG A 114 2.92 8.62 11.38
CA ARG A 114 3.86 8.48 12.48
C ARG A 114 4.63 7.19 12.46
N ILE A 115 4.23 6.28 11.61
CA ILE A 115 4.87 4.98 11.53
C ILE A 115 6.10 5.10 10.64
N LYS A 116 7.20 4.52 11.10
CA LYS A 116 8.43 4.62 10.35
C LYS A 116 8.68 3.38 9.53
#